data_3471afcb944c7ffe3cdbd288ab85833b
#
_entry.id   3471afcb944c7ffe3cdbd288ab85833b
#
_cell.length_a   1.000
_cell.length_b   1.000
_cell.length_c   1.000
_cell.angle_alpha   90.00
_cell.angle_beta   90.00
_cell.angle_gamma   90.00
#
_symmetry.space_group_name_H-M   'P 1'
#
loop_
_entity.id
_entity.type
_entity.pdbx_description
1 polymer ?
#
loop_
_entity_poly.entity_id
_entity_poly.type
_entity_poly.pdbx_seq_one_letter_code
_entity_poly.pdbx_strand_id
1 'polypeptide(L)'
;MKKNNDKYNIPTYSSSKELQTRSNFVRHFFNSPIPEDQILSNLPLFINSKTLSRMLFMDHLYKQIIDVMGSVFDFGTRWGPNAAQFVALRGIYEPFNRHRKIIAFDTFTGFPSIKPEDKMSADAK
;
A
#
# COMPACT_ATOMS: atom_id res chain seq x y z
N MET A 1 4.58 -24.29 1.58
CA MET A 1 3.52 -24.02 2.60
C MET A 1 2.46 -23.14 1.98
N LYS A 2 1.28 -23.68 1.60
CA LYS A 2 0.13 -22.85 1.19
C LYS A 2 -0.43 -22.21 2.46
N LYS A 3 -0.14 -20.92 2.69
CA LYS A 3 -0.83 -20.14 3.72
C LYS A 3 -2.26 -19.95 3.23
N ASN A 4 -3.21 -20.42 4.01
CA ASN A 4 -4.65 -20.16 3.81
C ASN A 4 -4.88 -18.66 3.95
N ASN A 5 -4.98 -17.94 2.82
CA ASN A 5 -5.08 -16.48 2.78
C ASN A 5 -6.54 -16.00 2.71
N ASP A 6 -7.51 -16.87 2.97
CA ASP A 6 -8.95 -16.55 2.81
C ASP A 6 -9.40 -15.38 3.69
N LYS A 7 -8.75 -15.20 4.85
CA LYS A 7 -9.05 -14.09 5.78
C LYS A 7 -8.77 -12.69 5.20
N TYR A 8 -7.94 -12.61 4.16
CA TYR A 8 -7.50 -11.33 3.57
C TYR A 8 -7.94 -11.16 2.12
N ASN A 9 -8.81 -12.05 1.64
CA ASN A 9 -9.31 -11.99 0.28
C ASN A 9 -10.40 -10.91 0.19
N ILE A 10 -10.03 -9.74 -0.35
CA ILE A 10 -10.96 -8.64 -0.59
C ILE A 10 -11.47 -8.81 -2.02
N PRO A 11 -12.80 -8.84 -2.25
CA PRO A 11 -13.36 -8.85 -3.58
C PRO A 11 -12.79 -7.70 -4.42
N THR A 12 -12.42 -7.97 -5.65
CA THR A 12 -11.86 -6.95 -6.55
C THR A 12 -12.69 -6.90 -7.82
N TYR A 13 -12.93 -5.68 -8.32
CA TYR A 13 -13.56 -5.43 -9.62
C TYR A 13 -12.55 -5.50 -10.78
N SER A 14 -11.33 -5.97 -10.53
CA SER A 14 -10.30 -6.12 -11.56
C SER A 14 -10.71 -7.17 -12.59
N SER A 15 -10.49 -6.86 -13.87
CA SER A 15 -10.68 -7.80 -14.96
C SER A 15 -9.72 -8.99 -14.86
N SER A 16 -10.05 -10.10 -15.52
CA SER A 16 -9.19 -11.29 -15.57
C SER A 16 -7.79 -10.97 -16.12
N LYS A 17 -7.71 -10.04 -17.08
CA LYS A 17 -6.45 -9.56 -17.67
C LYS A 17 -5.59 -8.81 -16.65
N GLU A 18 -6.20 -7.95 -15.84
CA GLU A 18 -5.50 -7.23 -14.76
C GLU A 18 -4.99 -8.18 -13.67
N LEU A 19 -5.80 -9.17 -13.29
CA LEU A 19 -5.39 -10.19 -12.33
C LEU A 19 -4.21 -11.02 -12.87
N GLN A 20 -4.25 -11.39 -14.14
CA GLN A 20 -3.14 -12.10 -14.80
C GLN A 20 -1.87 -11.25 -14.85
N THR A 21 -1.99 -9.98 -15.21
CA THR A 21 -0.86 -9.04 -15.22
C THR A 21 -0.24 -8.91 -13.84
N ARG A 22 -1.07 -8.76 -12.81
CA ARG A 22 -0.62 -8.70 -11.41
C ARG A 22 0.11 -9.97 -10.99
N SER A 23 -0.44 -11.14 -11.33
CA SER A 23 0.17 -12.43 -11.05
C SER A 23 1.54 -12.56 -11.72
N ASN A 24 1.67 -12.08 -12.97
CA ASN A 24 2.94 -12.09 -13.69
C ASN A 24 3.99 -11.20 -13.00
N PHE A 25 3.64 -9.99 -12.56
CA PHE A 25 4.56 -9.13 -11.80
C PHE A 25 5.06 -9.81 -10.52
N VAL A 26 4.16 -10.43 -9.75
CA VAL A 26 4.53 -11.18 -8.55
C VAL A 26 5.48 -12.32 -8.87
N ARG A 27 5.22 -13.07 -9.96
CA ARG A 27 6.08 -14.15 -10.41
C ARG A 27 7.46 -13.65 -10.83
N HIS A 28 7.55 -12.54 -11.55
CA HIS A 28 8.82 -11.91 -11.93
C HIS A 28 9.62 -11.47 -10.71
N PHE A 29 8.97 -10.92 -9.70
CA PHE A 29 9.64 -10.55 -8.45
C PHE A 29 10.29 -11.76 -7.78
N PHE A 30 9.55 -12.86 -7.58
CA PHE A 30 10.05 -14.03 -6.87
C PHE A 30 11.03 -14.90 -7.68
N ASN A 31 11.00 -14.82 -9.00
CA ASN A 31 11.90 -15.57 -9.89
C ASN A 31 12.96 -14.67 -10.54
N SER A 32 13.18 -13.49 -9.98
CA SER A 32 14.20 -12.57 -10.50
C SER A 32 15.61 -13.15 -10.28
N PRO A 33 16.50 -13.05 -11.28
CA PRO A 33 17.90 -13.41 -11.14
C PRO A 33 18.73 -12.35 -10.39
N ILE A 34 18.09 -11.25 -9.95
CA ILE A 34 18.76 -10.17 -9.23
C ILE A 34 19.15 -10.66 -7.84
N PRO A 35 20.39 -10.47 -7.39
CA PRO A 35 20.82 -10.79 -6.04
C PRO A 35 19.95 -10.08 -4.99
N GLU A 36 19.69 -10.75 -3.85
CA GLU A 36 18.78 -10.24 -2.82
C GLU A 36 19.16 -8.86 -2.29
N ASP A 37 20.47 -8.58 -2.16
CA ASP A 37 21.01 -7.29 -1.72
C ASP A 37 20.79 -6.14 -2.73
N GLN A 38 20.47 -6.48 -3.99
CA GLN A 38 20.23 -5.52 -5.07
C GLN A 38 18.75 -5.34 -5.41
N ILE A 39 17.84 -6.13 -4.85
CA ILE A 39 16.41 -6.08 -5.17
C ILE A 39 15.83 -4.68 -4.93
N LEU A 40 16.16 -4.06 -3.79
CA LEU A 40 15.60 -2.74 -3.45
C LEU A 40 16.04 -1.64 -4.40
N SER A 41 17.29 -1.69 -4.89
CA SER A 41 17.82 -0.73 -5.87
C SER A 41 17.18 -0.91 -7.25
N ASN A 42 16.64 -2.11 -7.53
CA ASN A 42 15.99 -2.47 -8.78
C ASN A 42 14.46 -2.56 -8.66
N LEU A 43 13.89 -2.07 -7.56
CA LEU A 43 12.45 -2.12 -7.29
C LEU A 43 11.57 -1.58 -8.43
N PRO A 44 11.95 -0.55 -9.20
CA PRO A 44 11.16 -0.07 -10.34
C PRO A 44 10.82 -1.13 -11.40
N LEU A 45 11.61 -2.19 -11.53
CA LEU A 45 11.31 -3.32 -12.43
C LEU A 45 10.04 -4.10 -12.04
N PHE A 46 9.62 -3.99 -10.80
CA PHE A 46 8.49 -4.72 -10.21
C PHE A 46 7.28 -3.82 -9.90
N ILE A 47 7.35 -2.55 -10.31
CA ILE A 47 6.29 -1.56 -10.08
C ILE A 47 5.50 -1.35 -11.37
N ASN A 48 4.17 -1.54 -11.31
CA ASN A 48 3.27 -1.19 -12.40
C ASN A 48 2.82 0.27 -12.30
N SER A 49 2.19 0.77 -13.38
CA SER A 49 1.70 2.16 -13.47
C SER A 49 0.75 2.53 -12.33
N LYS A 50 -0.13 1.61 -11.91
CA LYS A 50 -1.09 1.84 -10.81
C LYS A 50 -0.37 2.06 -9.48
N THR A 51 0.64 1.25 -9.19
CA THR A 51 1.45 1.38 -7.97
C THR A 51 2.26 2.69 -8.00
N LEU A 52 2.89 2.98 -9.13
CA LEU A 52 3.65 4.22 -9.32
C LEU A 52 2.76 5.46 -9.19
N SER A 53 1.58 5.46 -9.83
CA SER A 53 0.60 6.55 -9.73
C SER A 53 0.19 6.83 -8.29
N ARG A 54 -0.01 5.76 -7.48
CA ARG A 54 -0.29 5.92 -6.06
C ARG A 54 0.88 6.55 -5.31
N MET A 55 2.12 6.12 -5.61
CA MET A 55 3.31 6.71 -4.97
C MET A 55 3.45 8.19 -5.29
N LEU A 56 3.23 8.59 -6.54
CA LEU A 56 3.26 9.98 -6.97
C LEU A 56 2.14 10.81 -6.33
N PHE A 57 0.96 10.23 -6.17
CA PHE A 57 -0.15 10.90 -5.47
C PHE A 57 0.19 11.14 -3.99
N MET A 58 0.78 10.16 -3.31
CA MET A 58 1.22 10.32 -1.92
C MET A 58 2.33 11.36 -1.78
N ASP A 59 3.26 11.42 -2.72
CA ASP A 59 4.28 12.47 -2.82
C ASP A 59 3.63 13.85 -2.96
N HIS A 60 2.66 13.97 -3.87
CA HIS A 60 1.90 15.22 -4.05
C HIS A 60 1.21 15.66 -2.77
N LEU A 61 0.52 14.74 -2.07
CA LEU A 61 -0.12 15.04 -0.79
C LEU A 61 0.88 15.48 0.28
N TYR A 62 2.02 14.80 0.35
CA TYR A 62 3.05 15.14 1.35
C TYR A 62 3.61 16.55 1.14
N LYS A 63 3.84 16.93 -0.12
CA LYS A 63 4.32 18.28 -0.46
C LYS A 63 3.40 19.39 0.02
N GLN A 64 2.09 19.14 0.08
CA GLN A 64 1.11 20.14 0.54
C GLN A 64 1.16 20.38 2.06
N ILE A 65 1.76 19.49 2.82
CA ILE A 65 1.81 19.60 4.27
C ILE A 65 3.19 20.04 4.82
N ILE A 66 4.18 20.24 3.97
CA ILE A 66 5.56 20.59 4.42
C ILE A 66 5.53 21.84 5.30
N ASP A 67 4.80 22.87 4.89
CA ASP A 67 4.68 24.15 5.60
C ASP A 67 3.57 24.16 6.67
N VAL A 68 2.90 23.01 6.88
CA VAL A 68 1.81 22.87 7.85
C VAL A 68 2.33 22.13 9.09
N MET A 69 2.21 22.74 10.25
CA MET A 69 2.59 22.09 11.52
C MET A 69 1.63 20.95 11.85
N GLY A 70 2.17 19.84 12.37
CA GLY A 70 1.36 18.72 12.82
C GLY A 70 1.93 17.35 12.48
N SER A 71 1.11 16.33 12.70
CA SER A 71 1.44 14.92 12.46
C SER A 71 0.53 14.34 11.36
N VAL A 72 0.98 13.27 10.72
CA VAL A 72 0.20 12.53 9.73
C VAL A 72 -0.41 11.31 10.40
N PHE A 73 -1.72 11.12 10.22
CA PHE A 73 -2.45 9.95 10.69
C PHE A 73 -2.88 9.09 9.50
N ASP A 74 -2.55 7.80 9.53
CA ASP A 74 -2.97 6.80 8.55
C ASP A 74 -3.97 5.84 9.23
N PHE A 75 -5.26 6.00 8.90
CA PHE A 75 -6.33 5.16 9.45
C PHE A 75 -6.63 3.99 8.51
N GLY A 76 -6.73 2.78 9.07
CA GLY A 76 -6.92 1.56 8.28
C GLY A 76 -5.65 1.16 7.54
N THR A 77 -4.52 1.28 8.21
CA THR A 77 -3.19 1.12 7.61
C THR A 77 -2.92 -0.29 7.08
N ARG A 78 -3.58 -1.32 7.60
CA ARG A 78 -3.41 -2.73 7.26
C ARG A 78 -1.94 -3.18 7.37
N TRP A 79 -1.22 -3.29 6.24
CA TRP A 79 0.20 -3.65 6.17
C TRP A 79 1.13 -2.43 6.27
N GLY A 80 0.58 -1.23 6.40
CA GLY A 80 1.32 0.01 6.56
C GLY A 80 1.94 0.62 5.30
N PRO A 81 1.49 0.34 4.06
CA PRO A 81 2.16 0.85 2.87
C PRO A 81 2.16 2.38 2.78
N ASN A 82 1.08 3.05 3.21
CA ASN A 82 1.00 4.50 3.22
C ASN A 82 1.91 5.10 4.30
N ALA A 83 1.83 4.55 5.52
CA ALA A 83 2.67 4.99 6.63
C ALA A 83 4.17 4.86 6.28
N ALA A 84 4.58 3.72 5.70
CA ALA A 84 5.95 3.51 5.26
C ALA A 84 6.38 4.51 4.19
N GLN A 85 5.49 4.80 3.23
CA GLN A 85 5.76 5.79 2.18
C GLN A 85 5.88 7.20 2.76
N PHE A 86 5.01 7.61 3.70
CA PHE A 86 5.12 8.90 4.37
C PHE A 86 6.40 9.02 5.21
N VAL A 87 6.86 7.94 5.84
CA VAL A 87 8.16 7.92 6.54
C VAL A 87 9.31 8.17 5.55
N ALA A 88 9.28 7.53 4.37
CA ALA A 88 10.28 7.75 3.33
C ALA A 88 10.24 9.19 2.80
N LEU A 89 9.06 9.73 2.51
CA LEU A 89 8.87 11.12 2.05
C LEU A 89 9.33 12.14 3.10
N ARG A 90 9.04 11.87 4.39
CA ARG A 90 9.58 12.68 5.47
C ARG A 90 11.10 12.68 5.46
N GLY A 91 11.73 11.55 5.25
CA GLY A 91 13.20 11.46 5.13
C GLY A 91 13.77 12.29 3.97
N ILE A 92 12.99 12.43 2.88
CA ILE A 92 13.39 13.23 1.72
C ILE A 92 13.18 14.73 1.97
N TYR A 93 11.97 15.12 2.40
CA TYR A 93 11.55 16.52 2.44
C TYR A 93 11.81 17.23 3.78
N GLU A 94 11.78 16.46 4.87
CA GLU A 94 11.88 16.99 6.22
C GLU A 94 12.84 16.16 7.11
N PRO A 95 14.08 15.89 6.68
CA PRO A 95 14.99 14.95 7.36
C PRO A 95 15.32 15.37 8.81
N PHE A 96 15.22 16.65 9.11
CA PHE A 96 15.52 17.20 10.45
C PHE A 96 14.26 17.56 11.25
N ASN A 97 13.05 17.44 10.67
CA ASN A 97 11.82 17.74 11.38
C ASN A 97 11.44 16.59 12.34
N ARG A 98 11.80 16.75 13.61
CA ARG A 98 11.51 15.77 14.67
C ARG A 98 10.06 15.84 15.19
N HIS A 99 9.33 16.91 14.89
CA HIS A 99 7.98 17.13 15.39
C HIS A 99 6.92 16.43 14.53
N ARG A 100 7.15 16.28 13.23
CA ARG A 100 6.24 15.56 12.36
C ARG A 100 6.32 14.07 12.64
N LYS A 101 5.26 13.53 13.25
CA LYS A 101 5.09 12.09 13.47
C LYS A 101 4.21 11.49 12.40
N ILE A 102 4.50 10.27 12.02
CA ILE A 102 3.63 9.45 11.17
C ILE A 102 3.04 8.38 12.10
N ILE A 103 1.73 8.37 12.25
CA ILE A 103 1.03 7.51 13.20
C ILE A 103 0.00 6.69 12.43
N ALA A 104 0.14 5.37 12.49
CA ALA A 104 -0.73 4.43 11.81
C ALA A 104 -1.70 3.77 12.79
N PHE A 105 -2.96 3.67 12.40
CA PHE A 105 -4.03 3.06 13.19
C PHE A 105 -4.69 1.94 12.41
N ASP A 106 -4.87 0.81 13.06
CA ASP A 106 -5.65 -0.32 12.54
C ASP A 106 -6.20 -1.13 13.70
N THR A 107 -7.26 -1.88 13.45
CA THR A 107 -7.78 -2.84 14.43
C THR A 107 -6.94 -4.10 14.50
N PHE A 108 -6.17 -4.41 13.43
CA PHE A 108 -5.38 -5.64 13.21
C PHE A 108 -6.17 -6.95 13.33
N THR A 109 -7.47 -6.85 13.51
CA THR A 109 -8.42 -7.98 13.62
C THR A 109 -9.34 -8.11 12.41
N GLY A 110 -9.18 -7.21 11.42
CA GLY A 110 -10.09 -7.06 10.29
C GLY A 110 -11.29 -6.17 10.62
N PHE A 111 -12.34 -6.23 9.80
CA PHE A 111 -13.56 -5.49 10.05
C PHE A 111 -14.33 -6.13 11.21
N PRO A 112 -14.56 -5.41 12.32
CA PRO A 112 -15.22 -5.99 13.52
C PRO A 112 -16.69 -6.32 13.29
N SER A 113 -17.36 -5.63 12.35
CA SER A 113 -18.73 -5.94 11.93
C SER A 113 -18.95 -5.45 10.49
N ILE A 114 -19.64 -6.28 9.70
CA ILE A 114 -20.15 -5.88 8.39
C ILE A 114 -21.65 -5.63 8.60
N LYS A 115 -22.12 -4.42 8.38
CA LYS A 115 -23.53 -4.11 8.46
C LYS A 115 -24.28 -4.85 7.35
N PRO A 116 -25.59 -5.18 7.54
CA PRO A 116 -26.40 -5.83 6.51
C PRO A 116 -26.37 -5.07 5.17
N GLU A 117 -26.34 -3.75 5.21
CA GLU A 117 -26.28 -2.87 4.03
C GLU A 117 -24.98 -3.07 3.22
N ASP A 118 -23.86 -3.34 3.89
CA ASP A 118 -22.57 -3.58 3.23
C ASP A 118 -22.50 -4.95 2.55
N LYS A 119 -23.35 -5.91 2.95
CA LYS A 119 -23.44 -7.23 2.33
C LYS A 119 -24.17 -7.20 0.99
N MET A 120 -25.12 -6.29 0.80
CA MET A 120 -25.91 -6.19 -0.44
C MET A 120 -25.08 -5.74 -1.65
N SER A 121 -23.97 -5.05 -1.46
CA SER A 121 -23.10 -4.63 -2.57
C SER A 121 -22.27 -5.79 -3.17
N ALA A 122 -22.13 -6.90 -2.46
CA ALA A 122 -21.40 -8.07 -2.92
C ALA A 122 -22.26 -8.99 -3.82
N ASP A 123 -23.58 -8.94 -3.70
CA ASP A 123 -24.54 -9.81 -4.40
C ASP A 123 -25.24 -9.11 -5.59
N ALA A 124 -25.00 -7.83 -5.81
CA ALA A 124 -25.49 -7.10 -6.97
C ALA A 124 -24.63 -7.44 -8.20
N LYS A 125 -24.94 -8.57 -8.82
CA LYS A 125 -24.48 -8.94 -10.17
C LYS A 125 -25.44 -8.42 -11.21
#